data_036575384c4a139dc01d5fa858bdd2c2
#
_entry.id   036575384c4a139dc01d5fa858bdd2c2
#
_cell.length_a   1.000
_cell.length_b   1.000
_cell.length_c   1.000
_cell.angle_alpha   90.00
_cell.angle_beta   90.00
_cell.angle_gamma   90.00
#
_symmetry.space_group_name_H-M   'P 1'
#
loop_
_entity.id
_entity.type
_entity.pdbx_description
1 polymer ?
#
loop_
_entity_poly.entity_id
_entity_poly.type
_entity_poly.pdbx_seq_one_letter_code
_entity_poly.pdbx_strand_id
1 'polypeptide(L)'
;MLDDYLALPRGCEDDVIDVLKHYNIEYVIEDKTRQGRQINVIFRGALREEQQKAMDCMLPHCIGTLSATTAFGKTVFAIAMIAKRQVNTLILVHRKSLLDQWKKQLEDFLEINEVVINDGKKRKSRKQQSPIGTLYSGKDTIHGIIDIALMQSCFEGNE
;
A
#
# COMPACT_ATOMS: atom_id res chain seq x y z
N MET A 1 23.58 18.39 12.15
CA MET A 1 24.65 17.86 11.28
C MET A 1 24.20 16.48 10.85
N LEU A 2 23.84 16.30 9.59
CA LEU A 2 23.63 14.98 8.97
C LEU A 2 24.97 14.65 8.34
N ASP A 3 25.93 14.28 9.16
CA ASP A 3 27.34 14.42 8.83
C ASP A 3 27.87 13.45 7.76
N ASP A 4 27.09 12.40 7.36
CA ASP A 4 27.59 11.43 6.39
C ASP A 4 26.47 10.86 5.45
N TYR A 5 25.30 11.49 5.37
CA TYR A 5 24.20 10.99 4.56
C TYR A 5 23.66 12.03 3.59
N LEU A 6 23.52 11.66 2.35
CA LEU A 6 22.80 12.43 1.34
C LEU A 6 21.38 11.87 1.21
N ALA A 7 20.36 12.69 1.55
CA ALA A 7 18.98 12.33 1.38
C ALA A 7 18.53 12.63 -0.06
N LEU A 8 18.07 11.61 -0.78
CA LEU A 8 17.63 11.70 -2.17
C LEU A 8 16.20 11.15 -2.31
N PRO A 9 15.43 11.61 -3.31
CA PRO A 9 14.16 11.01 -3.65
C PRO A 9 14.33 9.51 -3.95
N ARG A 10 13.40 8.69 -3.48
CA ARG A 10 13.46 7.23 -3.60
C ARG A 10 13.60 6.71 -5.05
N GLY A 11 13.09 7.46 -6.04
CA GLY A 11 13.21 7.08 -7.45
C GLY A 11 14.57 7.38 -8.10
N CYS A 12 15.54 7.96 -7.38
CA CYS A 12 16.86 8.33 -7.90
C CYS A 12 17.96 7.28 -7.60
N GLU A 13 17.62 6.10 -7.07
CA GLU A 13 18.60 5.10 -6.65
C GLU A 13 19.47 4.64 -7.82
N ASP A 14 18.86 4.24 -8.93
CA ASP A 14 19.59 3.79 -10.13
C ASP A 14 20.50 4.88 -10.69
N ASP A 15 20.00 6.12 -10.79
CA ASP A 15 20.75 7.28 -11.28
C ASP A 15 22.00 7.55 -10.42
N VAL A 16 21.84 7.44 -9.09
CA VAL A 16 22.94 7.61 -8.14
C VAL A 16 23.98 6.51 -8.27
N ILE A 17 23.55 5.27 -8.39
CA ILE A 17 24.43 4.12 -8.60
C ILE A 17 25.25 4.30 -9.90
N ASP A 18 24.61 4.76 -10.95
CA ASP A 18 25.28 4.99 -12.24
C ASP A 18 26.32 6.12 -12.16
N VAL A 19 26.01 7.20 -11.44
CA VAL A 19 26.97 8.28 -11.16
C VAL A 19 28.17 7.76 -10.36
N LEU A 20 27.94 7.02 -9.27
CA LEU A 20 29.01 6.46 -8.43
C LEU A 20 29.91 5.53 -9.25
N LYS A 21 29.34 4.67 -10.09
CA LYS A 21 30.09 3.79 -10.99
C LYS A 21 30.91 4.58 -12.01
N HIS A 22 30.32 5.63 -12.60
CA HIS A 22 31.01 6.46 -13.59
C HIS A 22 32.27 7.13 -13.02
N TYR A 23 32.23 7.56 -11.75
CA TYR A 23 33.37 8.18 -11.07
C TYR A 23 34.24 7.18 -10.31
N ASN A 24 34.01 5.88 -10.43
CA ASN A 24 34.71 4.82 -9.70
C ASN A 24 34.73 5.03 -8.17
N ILE A 25 33.64 5.50 -7.62
CA ILE A 25 33.47 5.69 -6.18
C ILE A 25 32.98 4.36 -5.59
N GLU A 26 33.71 3.84 -4.60
CA GLU A 26 33.25 2.67 -3.84
C GLU A 26 32.06 3.06 -2.97
N TYR A 27 31.02 2.23 -2.99
CA TYR A 27 29.81 2.44 -2.20
C TYR A 27 29.26 1.13 -1.64
N VAL A 28 28.51 1.25 -0.55
CA VAL A 28 27.74 0.17 0.05
C VAL A 28 26.28 0.62 0.14
N ILE A 29 25.37 -0.20 -0.36
CA ILE A 29 23.93 0.05 -0.20
C ILE A 29 23.45 -0.66 1.06
N GLU A 30 22.92 0.10 2.00
CA GLU A 30 22.23 -0.44 3.18
C GLU A 30 20.73 -0.25 3.00
N ASP A 31 20.02 -1.31 2.60
CA ASP A 31 18.57 -1.29 2.46
C ASP A 31 17.90 -1.37 3.85
N LYS A 32 17.31 -0.26 4.30
CA LYS A 32 16.53 -0.14 5.54
C LYS A 32 15.02 -0.10 5.28
N THR A 33 14.57 -0.49 4.09
CA THR A 33 13.15 -0.52 3.76
C THR A 33 12.40 -1.57 4.58
N ARG A 34 11.19 -1.24 4.97
CA ARG A 34 10.34 -2.18 5.71
C ARG A 34 9.65 -3.11 4.72
N GLN A 35 9.80 -4.41 4.91
CA GLN A 35 9.18 -5.43 4.05
C GLN A 35 7.67 -5.57 4.29
N GLY A 36 7.13 -4.97 5.35
CA GLY A 36 5.75 -5.16 5.76
C GLY A 36 5.50 -6.51 6.44
N ARG A 37 4.23 -6.79 6.76
CA ARG A 37 3.78 -8.03 7.36
C ARG A 37 3.03 -8.87 6.33
N GLN A 38 3.31 -10.15 6.25
CA GLN A 38 2.51 -11.06 5.42
C GLN A 38 1.08 -11.16 5.92
N ILE A 39 0.14 -11.20 4.98
CA ILE A 39 -1.29 -11.38 5.20
C ILE A 39 -1.85 -12.46 4.30
N ASN A 40 -2.91 -13.13 4.74
CA ASN A 40 -3.58 -14.15 3.94
C ASN A 40 -4.83 -13.56 3.29
N VAL A 41 -4.76 -13.28 2.02
CA VAL A 41 -5.85 -12.69 1.24
C VAL A 41 -5.98 -13.36 -0.13
N ILE A 42 -7.22 -13.49 -0.62
CA ILE A 42 -7.52 -14.16 -1.88
C ILE A 42 -8.34 -13.21 -2.77
N PHE A 43 -7.90 -13.00 -3.99
CA PHE A 43 -8.64 -12.23 -4.98
C PHE A 43 -9.80 -13.05 -5.56
N ARG A 44 -11.01 -12.51 -5.44
CA ARG A 44 -12.26 -13.11 -5.95
C ARG A 44 -12.65 -12.50 -7.30
N GLY A 45 -11.82 -12.64 -8.29
CA GLY A 45 -12.07 -12.10 -9.62
C GLY A 45 -11.15 -12.69 -10.66
N ALA A 46 -11.30 -12.22 -11.89
CA ALA A 46 -10.40 -12.53 -12.99
C ALA A 46 -9.86 -11.23 -13.60
N LEU A 47 -8.58 -11.17 -13.84
CA LEU A 47 -7.96 -10.08 -14.59
C LEU A 47 -8.16 -10.29 -16.08
N ARG A 48 -8.41 -9.21 -16.80
CA ARG A 48 -8.38 -9.22 -18.27
C ARG A 48 -6.93 -9.37 -18.75
N GLU A 49 -6.74 -9.79 -19.99
CA GLU A 49 -5.41 -10.01 -20.56
C GLU A 49 -4.48 -8.79 -20.40
N GLU A 50 -4.99 -7.59 -20.71
CA GLU A 50 -4.25 -6.33 -20.55
C GLU A 50 -3.87 -6.02 -19.09
N GLN A 51 -4.75 -6.37 -18.14
CA GLN A 51 -4.47 -6.24 -16.72
C GLN A 51 -3.42 -7.27 -16.25
N GLN A 52 -3.49 -8.49 -16.77
CA GLN A 52 -2.48 -9.51 -16.44
C GLN A 52 -1.10 -9.10 -16.95
N LYS A 53 -0.97 -8.59 -18.17
CA LYS A 53 0.29 -8.06 -18.70
C LYS A 53 0.85 -6.94 -17.83
N ALA A 54 0.00 -6.00 -17.39
CA ALA A 54 0.40 -4.93 -16.49
C ALA A 54 0.84 -5.48 -15.10
N MET A 55 0.17 -6.53 -14.60
CA MET A 55 0.53 -7.21 -13.36
C MET A 55 1.92 -7.82 -13.44
N ASP A 56 2.20 -8.55 -14.50
CA ASP A 56 3.48 -9.22 -14.71
C ASP A 56 4.63 -8.22 -14.82
N CYS A 57 4.37 -7.05 -15.43
CA CYS A 57 5.33 -5.95 -15.49
C CYS A 57 5.57 -5.27 -14.13
N MET A 58 4.53 -5.11 -13.29
CA MET A 58 4.65 -4.34 -12.05
C MET A 58 5.12 -5.15 -10.83
N LEU A 59 4.82 -6.45 -10.80
CA LEU A 59 5.15 -7.30 -9.65
C LEU A 59 6.64 -7.37 -9.30
N PRO A 60 7.58 -7.38 -10.27
CA PRO A 60 9.02 -7.43 -9.97
C PRO A 60 9.55 -6.14 -9.32
N HIS A 61 8.83 -5.03 -9.42
CA HIS A 61 9.29 -3.73 -8.98
C HIS A 61 8.70 -3.33 -7.61
N CYS A 62 9.53 -2.74 -6.76
CA CYS A 62 9.08 -2.20 -5.47
C CYS A 62 8.34 -0.87 -5.61
N ILE A 63 8.63 -0.11 -6.66
CA ILE A 63 8.03 1.19 -6.98
C ILE A 63 7.58 1.18 -8.43
N GLY A 64 6.45 1.81 -8.73
CA GLY A 64 5.96 1.93 -10.10
C GLY A 64 4.71 2.80 -10.19
N THR A 65 4.40 3.24 -11.40
CA THR A 65 3.20 4.00 -11.72
C THR A 65 2.42 3.30 -12.81
N LEU A 66 1.16 2.97 -12.54
CA LEU A 66 0.24 2.46 -13.55
C LEU A 66 -0.48 3.62 -14.25
N SER A 67 -0.10 3.89 -15.49
CA SER A 67 -0.85 4.80 -16.37
C SER A 67 -1.83 3.98 -17.22
N ALA A 68 -3.13 4.20 -17.03
CA ALA A 68 -4.16 3.44 -17.70
C ALA A 68 -5.43 4.29 -17.90
N THR A 69 -6.22 3.95 -18.93
CA THR A 69 -7.49 4.61 -19.27
C THR A 69 -8.52 4.49 -18.15
N THR A 70 -9.58 5.30 -18.21
CA THR A 70 -10.64 5.29 -17.20
C THR A 70 -11.32 3.93 -17.06
N ALA A 71 -11.53 3.21 -18.15
CA ALA A 71 -12.22 1.92 -18.18
C ALA A 71 -11.30 0.71 -17.88
N PHE A 72 -10.02 0.93 -17.61
CA PHE A 72 -9.07 -0.16 -17.33
C PHE A 72 -9.43 -1.00 -16.09
N GLY A 73 -10.15 -0.44 -15.12
CA GLY A 73 -10.45 -1.12 -13.85
C GLY A 73 -9.28 -1.05 -12.85
N LYS A 74 -8.65 0.12 -12.74
CA LYS A 74 -7.47 0.37 -11.88
C LYS A 74 -7.64 -0.13 -10.44
N THR A 75 -8.81 0.05 -9.85
CA THR A 75 -9.08 -0.37 -8.47
C THR A 75 -9.08 -1.89 -8.34
N VAL A 76 -9.76 -2.59 -9.25
CA VAL A 76 -9.78 -4.08 -9.27
C VAL A 76 -8.38 -4.63 -9.50
N PHE A 77 -7.62 -4.01 -10.42
CA PHE A 77 -6.22 -4.35 -10.66
C PHE A 77 -5.37 -4.20 -9.38
N ALA A 78 -5.51 -3.08 -8.66
CA ALA A 78 -4.75 -2.84 -7.43
C ALA A 78 -5.15 -3.82 -6.31
N ILE A 79 -6.44 -4.20 -6.22
CA ILE A 79 -6.90 -5.25 -5.28
C ILE A 79 -6.27 -6.61 -5.63
N ALA A 80 -6.21 -6.95 -6.91
CA ALA A 80 -5.52 -8.17 -7.36
C ALA A 80 -4.01 -8.12 -7.04
N MET A 81 -3.38 -6.94 -7.16
CA MET A 81 -1.98 -6.72 -6.77
C MET A 81 -1.76 -6.97 -5.27
N ILE A 82 -2.65 -6.49 -4.39
CA ILE A 82 -2.61 -6.76 -2.95
C ILE A 82 -2.61 -8.26 -2.69
N ALA A 83 -3.52 -8.99 -3.35
CA ALA A 83 -3.63 -10.43 -3.22
C ALA A 83 -2.41 -11.18 -3.77
N LYS A 84 -1.74 -10.67 -4.80
CA LYS A 84 -0.51 -11.27 -5.33
C LYS A 84 0.69 -11.03 -4.43
N ARG A 85 0.79 -9.85 -3.83
CA ARG A 85 1.91 -9.49 -2.93
C ARG A 85 1.78 -10.10 -1.54
N GLN A 86 0.58 -10.39 -1.07
CA GLN A 86 0.32 -10.99 0.26
C GLN A 86 0.97 -10.18 1.41
N VAL A 87 0.96 -8.84 1.31
CA VAL A 87 1.58 -7.95 2.31
C VAL A 87 0.57 -6.92 2.77
N ASN A 88 0.58 -6.62 4.06
CA ASN A 88 -0.28 -5.59 4.63
C ASN A 88 -0.15 -4.27 3.85
N THR A 89 -1.30 -3.64 3.60
CA THR A 89 -1.38 -2.55 2.62
C THR A 89 -2.08 -1.33 3.20
N LEU A 90 -1.51 -0.16 2.96
CA LEU A 90 -2.16 1.14 3.20
C LEU A 90 -2.54 1.78 1.87
N ILE A 91 -3.82 2.09 1.70
CA ILE A 91 -4.38 2.79 0.54
C ILE A 91 -4.62 4.24 0.91
N LEU A 92 -3.93 5.16 0.24
CA LEU A 92 -4.10 6.58 0.44
C LEU A 92 -5.02 7.18 -0.61
N VAL A 93 -6.05 7.89 -0.16
CA VAL A 93 -7.00 8.58 -1.03
C VAL A 93 -7.20 10.04 -0.59
N HIS A 94 -7.62 10.90 -1.51
CA HIS A 94 -7.78 12.33 -1.25
C HIS A 94 -9.24 12.76 -0.99
N ARG A 95 -10.22 11.85 -1.14
CA ARG A 95 -11.65 12.14 -0.93
C ARG A 95 -12.35 10.99 -0.24
N LYS A 96 -13.31 11.33 0.62
CA LYS A 96 -14.12 10.33 1.34
C LYS A 96 -14.91 9.41 0.40
N SER A 97 -15.45 9.93 -0.69
CA SER A 97 -16.16 9.11 -1.69
C SER A 97 -15.29 8.00 -2.28
N LEU A 98 -13.99 8.27 -2.48
CA LEU A 98 -13.04 7.26 -2.92
C LEU A 98 -12.76 6.24 -1.82
N LEU A 99 -12.66 6.67 -0.55
CA LEU A 99 -12.51 5.75 0.58
C LEU A 99 -13.69 4.76 0.63
N ASP A 100 -14.91 5.27 0.54
CA ASP A 100 -16.11 4.43 0.56
C ASP A 100 -16.17 3.48 -0.66
N GLN A 101 -15.77 3.96 -1.83
CA GLN A 101 -15.66 3.15 -3.05
C GLN A 101 -14.61 2.04 -2.91
N TRP A 102 -13.42 2.36 -2.40
CA TRP A 102 -12.36 1.39 -2.18
C TRP A 102 -12.77 0.32 -1.18
N LYS A 103 -13.39 0.74 -0.06
CA LYS A 103 -13.89 -0.18 0.94
C LYS A 103 -14.86 -1.19 0.34
N LYS A 104 -15.86 -0.71 -0.41
CA LYS A 104 -16.83 -1.58 -1.08
C LYS A 104 -16.16 -2.55 -2.06
N GLN A 105 -15.24 -2.07 -2.88
CA GLN A 105 -14.56 -2.93 -3.85
C GLN A 105 -13.62 -3.95 -3.20
N LEU A 106 -12.97 -3.61 -2.09
CA LEU A 106 -12.21 -4.59 -1.30
C LEU A 106 -13.13 -5.68 -0.74
N GLU A 107 -14.32 -5.31 -0.21
CA GLU A 107 -15.32 -6.27 0.29
C GLU A 107 -15.86 -7.17 -0.84
N ASP A 108 -16.03 -6.62 -2.05
CA ASP A 108 -16.56 -7.35 -3.21
C ASP A 108 -15.54 -8.33 -3.83
N PHE A 109 -14.26 -7.93 -3.91
CA PHE A 109 -13.22 -8.62 -4.67
C PHE A 109 -12.14 -9.30 -3.85
N LEU A 110 -12.10 -9.10 -2.53
CA LEU A 110 -11.05 -9.67 -1.69
C LEU A 110 -11.63 -10.48 -0.54
N GLU A 111 -11.17 -11.71 -0.41
CA GLU A 111 -11.37 -12.52 0.78
C GLU A 111 -10.18 -12.31 1.72
N ILE A 112 -10.44 -11.86 2.94
CA ILE A 112 -9.40 -11.58 3.93
C ILE A 112 -9.52 -12.62 5.04
N ASN A 113 -8.52 -13.50 5.13
CA ASN A 113 -8.44 -14.60 6.11
C ASN A 113 -7.57 -14.21 7.31
N GLU A 114 -7.71 -12.95 7.76
CA GLU A 114 -6.96 -12.39 8.88
C GLU A 114 -7.88 -12.09 10.06
N VAL A 115 -7.36 -12.30 11.26
CA VAL A 115 -8.06 -11.93 12.50
C VAL A 115 -7.54 -10.58 12.99
N VAL A 116 -8.44 -9.65 13.25
CA VAL A 116 -8.10 -8.36 13.84
C VAL A 116 -7.73 -8.58 15.30
N ILE A 117 -6.44 -8.43 15.64
CA ILE A 117 -5.96 -8.50 17.01
C ILE A 117 -6.18 -7.13 17.67
N ASN A 118 -7.07 -7.06 18.65
CA ASN A 118 -7.30 -5.84 19.42
C ASN A 118 -6.24 -5.71 20.51
N ASP A 119 -5.24 -4.88 20.31
CA ASP A 119 -4.28 -4.52 21.35
C ASP A 119 -4.97 -3.70 22.45
N GLY A 120 -5.57 -4.38 23.43
CA GLY A 120 -5.90 -3.86 24.75
C GLY A 120 -6.85 -2.67 24.86
N LYS A 121 -7.27 -2.02 23.80
CA LYS A 121 -8.27 -0.95 23.83
C LYS A 121 -9.67 -1.57 23.93
N LYS A 122 -10.22 -1.66 25.13
CA LYS A 122 -11.59 -2.12 25.44
C LYS A 122 -12.62 -1.32 24.63
N ARG A 123 -12.92 -1.70 23.39
CA ARG A 123 -14.13 -1.26 22.69
C ARG A 123 -15.24 -2.26 23.02
N LYS A 124 -16.26 -1.76 23.72
CA LYS A 124 -17.48 -2.50 24.10
C LYS A 124 -18.36 -2.80 22.88
N SER A 125 -17.92 -3.58 21.92
CA SER A 125 -18.84 -4.11 20.92
C SER A 125 -18.44 -5.51 20.49
N ARG A 126 -19.36 -6.46 20.66
CA ARG A 126 -19.29 -7.86 20.19
C ARG A 126 -19.46 -8.00 18.67
N LYS A 127 -19.39 -6.91 17.89
CA LYS A 127 -19.42 -7.00 16.43
C LYS A 127 -18.00 -7.33 15.95
N GLN A 128 -17.90 -8.40 15.20
CA GLN A 128 -16.70 -8.77 14.46
C GLN A 128 -16.24 -7.54 13.67
N GLN A 129 -15.05 -7.02 13.97
CA GLN A 129 -14.52 -5.84 13.27
C GLN A 129 -14.21 -6.21 11.84
N SER A 130 -14.53 -5.31 10.91
CA SER A 130 -14.12 -5.46 9.53
C SER A 130 -12.60 -5.56 9.44
N PRO A 131 -12.03 -6.51 8.69
CA PRO A 131 -10.59 -6.60 8.47
C PRO A 131 -10.05 -5.46 7.61
N ILE A 132 -10.92 -4.56 7.14
CA ILE A 132 -10.55 -3.34 6.41
C ILE A 132 -10.66 -2.16 7.37
N GLY A 133 -9.51 -1.58 7.74
CA GLY A 133 -9.43 -0.40 8.57
C GLY A 133 -9.64 0.90 7.80
N THR A 134 -10.02 1.96 8.51
CA THR A 134 -10.20 3.28 7.88
C THR A 134 -9.73 4.41 8.78
N LEU A 135 -9.10 5.44 8.20
CA LEU A 135 -8.70 6.68 8.87
C LEU A 135 -9.27 7.88 8.12
N TYR A 136 -10.21 8.60 8.73
CA TYR A 136 -10.78 9.83 8.18
C TYR A 136 -11.54 10.64 9.24
N SER A 137 -11.45 11.96 9.17
CA SER A 137 -12.25 12.89 10.01
C SER A 137 -12.29 12.49 11.50
N GLY A 138 -11.14 12.21 12.10
CA GLY A 138 -11.02 11.80 13.51
C GLY A 138 -11.51 10.38 13.82
N LYS A 139 -11.98 9.62 12.83
CA LYS A 139 -12.29 8.19 12.97
C LYS A 139 -11.09 7.36 12.61
N ASP A 140 -10.59 6.61 13.56
CA ASP A 140 -9.46 5.70 13.41
C ASP A 140 -9.89 4.26 13.74
N THR A 141 -9.85 3.40 12.73
CA THR A 141 -10.06 1.95 12.84
C THR A 141 -8.92 1.18 12.19
N ILE A 142 -7.76 1.81 12.02
CA ILE A 142 -6.56 1.16 11.46
C ILE A 142 -6.11 0.00 12.34
N HIS A 143 -5.74 -1.11 11.73
CA HIS A 143 -5.25 -2.31 12.41
C HIS A 143 -4.11 -3.02 11.68
N GLY A 144 -3.61 -2.45 10.58
CA GLY A 144 -2.39 -2.92 9.92
C GLY A 144 -2.57 -4.21 9.11
N ILE A 145 -3.78 -4.50 8.60
CA ILE A 145 -4.03 -5.57 7.62
C ILE A 145 -4.21 -4.93 6.25
N ILE A 146 -5.38 -4.38 5.97
CA ILE A 146 -5.65 -3.53 4.83
C ILE A 146 -6.35 -2.29 5.35
N ASP A 147 -5.71 -1.16 5.21
CA ASP A 147 -6.20 0.11 5.73
C ASP A 147 -6.36 1.14 4.62
N ILE A 148 -7.41 1.97 4.71
CA ILE A 148 -7.67 3.06 3.79
C ILE A 148 -7.65 4.36 4.57
N ALA A 149 -6.81 5.31 4.17
CA ALA A 149 -6.71 6.59 4.86
C ALA A 149 -6.92 7.77 3.92
N LEU A 150 -7.60 8.80 4.43
CA LEU A 150 -7.57 10.11 3.79
C LEU A 150 -6.20 10.73 4.01
N MET A 151 -5.57 11.22 2.94
CA MET A 151 -4.26 11.88 3.02
C MET A 151 -4.24 13.00 4.05
N GLN A 152 -5.29 13.82 4.10
CA GLN A 152 -5.41 14.91 5.07
C GLN A 152 -5.37 14.40 6.53
N SER A 153 -6.05 13.29 6.81
CA SER A 153 -6.11 12.73 8.17
C SER A 153 -4.80 12.08 8.64
N CYS A 154 -3.86 11.87 7.73
CA CYS A 154 -2.53 11.37 8.09
C CYS A 154 -1.62 12.47 8.68
N PHE A 155 -1.96 13.75 8.47
CA PHE A 155 -1.20 14.91 8.93
C PHE A 155 -1.87 15.63 10.12
N GLU A 156 -3.14 15.31 10.44
CA GLU A 156 -3.82 15.83 11.61
C GLU A 156 -3.26 15.17 12.88
N GLY A 157 -2.29 15.80 13.52
CA GLY A 157 -1.72 15.31 14.80
C GLY A 157 -0.25 15.67 15.06
N ASN A 158 0.38 16.44 14.21
CA ASN A 158 1.75 16.95 14.39
C ASN A 158 1.78 18.47 14.60
N GLU A 159 0.90 19.01 15.44
CA GLU A 159 1.06 20.33 16.05
C GLU A 159 1.36 20.21 17.54
#